data_05287450b713ca1d55b5093aba09aed5
#
_entry.id   05287450b713ca1d55b5093aba09aed5
#
_cell.length_a   1.000
_cell.length_b   1.000
_cell.length_c   1.000
_cell.angle_alpha   90.00
_cell.angle_beta   90.00
_cell.angle_gamma   90.00
#
_symmetry.space_group_name_H-M   'P 1'
#
loop_
_entity.id
_entity.type
_entity.pdbx_description
1 polymer ?
#
loop_
_entity_poly.entity_id
_entity_poly.type
_entity_poly.pdbx_seq_one_letter_code
_entity_poly.pdbx_strand_id
1 'polypeptide(L)'
;RRQRQMCIRDSIQSIPSHKAEPFKRWLAEVGRERIEETIDPELTIDRALETYLKKGYSREWINQRLQAIQVRKELTDEWDARGVQKGVEYAILTDEISRAWSGMTTRQYKTLKGLTKENLRDNMTTLELVLNMLAEATTTEISKQKEPVTFSENIETARAGGKVAGDARKAIEAQTGVPVITSKNAAQLSQVVVDMIEGNVAPSGEDADS
;
A
#
# COMPACT_ATOMS: atom_id res chain seq x y z
N ARG A 1 -13.51 -1.36 -25.69
CA ARG A 1 -12.86 -0.46 -24.70
C ARG A 1 -11.88 0.53 -25.35
N ARG A 2 -11.00 0.11 -26.28
CA ARG A 2 -10.05 1.00 -27.00
C ARG A 2 -10.74 2.12 -27.76
N GLN A 3 -11.82 1.85 -28.49
CA GLN A 3 -12.56 2.84 -29.27
C GLN A 3 -13.21 3.93 -28.40
N ARG A 4 -13.75 3.59 -27.21
CA ARG A 4 -14.30 4.57 -26.25
C ARG A 4 -13.24 5.52 -25.70
N GLN A 5 -12.02 5.03 -25.45
CA GLN A 5 -10.92 5.87 -24.97
C GLN A 5 -10.40 6.82 -26.06
N MET A 6 -10.37 6.39 -27.33
CA MET A 6 -10.03 7.28 -28.44
C MET A 6 -11.05 8.41 -28.60
N CYS A 7 -12.34 8.11 -28.60
CA CYS A 7 -13.40 9.14 -28.73
C CYS A 7 -13.35 10.17 -27.59
N ILE A 8 -13.06 9.77 -26.36
CA ILE A 8 -12.93 10.71 -25.23
C ILE A 8 -11.71 11.62 -25.40
N ARG A 9 -10.56 11.08 -25.83
CA ARG A 9 -9.35 11.88 -26.11
C ARG A 9 -9.59 12.92 -27.21
N ASP A 10 -10.15 12.49 -28.32
CA ASP A 10 -10.40 13.37 -29.47
C ASP A 10 -11.45 14.43 -29.14
N SER A 11 -12.50 14.07 -28.40
CA SER A 11 -13.52 15.02 -27.96
C SER A 11 -12.97 16.09 -27.02
N ILE A 12 -12.07 15.74 -26.08
CA ILE A 12 -11.47 16.71 -25.15
C ILE A 12 -10.54 17.69 -25.88
N GLN A 13 -9.76 17.22 -26.87
CA GLN A 13 -8.86 18.09 -27.64
C GLN A 13 -9.61 19.01 -28.62
N SER A 14 -10.78 18.59 -29.11
CA SER A 14 -11.56 19.32 -30.07
C SER A 14 -12.55 20.33 -29.47
N ILE A 15 -12.70 20.42 -28.14
CA ILE A 15 -13.60 21.40 -27.51
C ILE A 15 -13.09 22.83 -27.73
N PRO A 16 -13.76 23.67 -28.57
CA PRO A 16 -13.35 25.04 -28.79
C PRO A 16 -13.90 25.97 -27.67
N SER A 17 -13.38 25.81 -26.47
CA SER A 17 -13.83 26.60 -25.30
C SER A 17 -12.66 27.16 -24.52
N HIS A 18 -12.67 28.46 -24.23
CA HIS A 18 -11.69 29.08 -23.30
C HIS A 18 -11.64 28.41 -21.93
N LYS A 19 -12.75 27.81 -21.47
CA LYS A 19 -12.78 27.06 -20.20
C LYS A 19 -12.03 25.71 -20.28
N ALA A 20 -11.80 25.18 -21.49
CA ALA A 20 -11.05 23.95 -21.71
C ALA A 20 -9.53 24.19 -21.81
N GLU A 21 -9.07 25.43 -22.02
CA GLU A 21 -7.64 25.76 -22.18
C GLU A 21 -6.77 25.36 -20.99
N PRO A 22 -7.15 25.60 -19.71
CA PRO A 22 -6.36 25.15 -18.58
C PRO A 22 -6.20 23.63 -18.54
N PHE A 23 -7.25 22.90 -18.91
CA PHE A 23 -7.21 21.44 -18.96
C PHE A 23 -6.32 20.93 -20.11
N LYS A 24 -6.38 21.56 -21.28
CA LYS A 24 -5.51 21.22 -22.41
C LYS A 24 -4.03 21.45 -22.08
N ARG A 25 -3.70 22.59 -21.42
CA ARG A 25 -2.35 22.89 -20.96
C ARG A 25 -1.86 21.85 -19.95
N TRP A 26 -2.70 21.52 -18.96
CA TRP A 26 -2.39 20.46 -17.99
C TRP A 26 -2.15 19.10 -18.66
N LEU A 27 -2.98 18.75 -19.67
CA LEU A 27 -2.81 17.49 -20.40
C LEU A 27 -1.51 17.47 -21.21
N ALA A 28 -1.15 18.59 -21.84
CA ALA A 28 0.11 18.74 -22.57
C ALA A 28 1.32 18.63 -21.61
N GLU A 29 1.23 19.24 -20.43
CA GLU A 29 2.27 19.15 -19.38
C GLU A 29 2.45 17.71 -18.91
N VAL A 30 1.36 17.00 -18.56
CA VAL A 30 1.40 15.59 -18.18
C VAL A 30 1.99 14.72 -19.29
N GLY A 31 1.68 15.04 -20.55
CA GLY A 31 2.25 14.34 -21.70
C GLY A 31 3.76 14.56 -21.84
N ARG A 32 4.22 15.80 -21.64
CA ARG A 32 5.64 16.16 -21.65
C ARG A 32 6.39 15.44 -20.51
N GLU A 33 5.88 15.53 -19.28
CA GLU A 33 6.45 14.84 -18.11
C GLU A 33 6.61 13.33 -18.38
N ARG A 34 5.59 12.69 -18.97
CA ARG A 34 5.65 11.26 -19.32
C ARG A 34 6.72 10.92 -20.35
N ILE A 35 6.99 11.81 -21.31
CA ILE A 35 8.06 11.63 -22.28
C ILE A 35 9.43 11.77 -21.59
N GLU A 36 9.58 12.80 -20.75
CA GLU A 36 10.82 13.03 -19.97
C GLU A 36 11.11 11.84 -19.03
N GLU A 37 10.10 11.31 -18.34
CA GLU A 37 10.24 10.11 -17.50
C GLU A 37 10.63 8.84 -18.28
N THR A 38 10.35 8.78 -19.58
CA THR A 38 10.82 7.67 -20.43
C THR A 38 12.31 7.79 -20.73
N ILE A 39 12.83 9.01 -20.77
CA ILE A 39 14.24 9.31 -20.99
C ILE A 39 15.00 9.19 -19.66
N ASP A 40 14.42 9.72 -18.58
CA ASP A 40 14.97 9.67 -17.23
C ASP A 40 13.96 9.06 -16.24
N PRO A 41 14.06 7.76 -15.95
CA PRO A 41 13.14 7.07 -15.05
C PRO A 41 13.20 7.57 -13.59
N GLU A 42 14.26 8.27 -13.16
CA GLU A 42 14.35 8.82 -11.80
C GLU A 42 13.27 9.86 -11.54
N LEU A 43 12.87 10.62 -12.55
CA LEU A 43 11.78 11.60 -12.46
C LEU A 43 10.44 10.97 -12.04
N THR A 44 10.19 9.71 -12.42
CA THR A 44 9.00 8.97 -11.96
C THR A 44 9.06 8.71 -10.45
N ILE A 45 10.24 8.38 -9.94
CA ILE A 45 10.45 8.13 -8.50
C ILE A 45 10.29 9.43 -7.73
N ASP A 46 10.90 10.51 -8.19
CA ASP A 46 10.82 11.84 -7.56
C ASP A 46 9.37 12.33 -7.49
N ARG A 47 8.61 12.19 -8.56
CA ARG A 47 7.18 12.55 -8.56
C ARG A 47 6.36 11.69 -7.61
N ALA A 48 6.67 10.40 -7.49
CA ALA A 48 6.02 9.54 -6.50
C ALA A 48 6.34 9.98 -5.08
N LEU A 49 7.61 10.30 -4.79
CA LEU A 49 8.05 10.83 -3.50
C LEU A 49 7.31 12.13 -3.14
N GLU A 50 7.28 13.10 -4.06
CA GLU A 50 6.55 14.36 -3.86
C GLU A 50 5.06 14.14 -3.61
N THR A 51 4.44 13.19 -4.32
CA THR A 51 3.02 12.89 -4.14
C THR A 51 2.74 12.36 -2.73
N TYR A 52 3.60 11.50 -2.19
CA TYR A 52 3.47 11.02 -0.82
C TYR A 52 3.74 12.11 0.21
N LEU A 53 4.77 12.95 0.00
CA LEU A 53 5.05 14.10 0.87
C LEU A 53 3.87 15.09 0.92
N LYS A 54 3.26 15.40 -0.23
CA LYS A 54 2.04 16.24 -0.32
C LYS A 54 0.83 15.63 0.41
N LYS A 55 0.80 14.32 0.58
CA LYS A 55 -0.21 13.61 1.37
C LYS A 55 0.10 13.55 2.88
N GLY A 56 1.21 14.14 3.32
CA GLY A 56 1.60 14.21 4.73
C GLY A 56 2.37 12.99 5.25
N TYR A 57 2.91 12.13 4.38
CA TYR A 57 3.74 11.02 4.82
C TYR A 57 5.18 11.47 5.08
N SER A 58 5.82 10.91 6.12
CA SER A 58 7.23 11.17 6.40
C SER A 58 8.15 10.47 5.38
N ARG A 59 9.38 10.98 5.22
CA ARG A 59 10.37 10.38 4.31
C ARG A 59 10.71 8.95 4.70
N GLU A 60 10.78 8.65 5.99
CA GLU A 60 11.04 7.31 6.55
C GLU A 60 9.95 6.34 6.15
N TRP A 61 8.68 6.75 6.28
CA TRP A 61 7.54 5.94 5.85
C TRP A 61 7.56 5.69 4.33
N ILE A 62 7.87 6.72 3.54
CA ILE A 62 7.96 6.61 2.08
C ILE A 62 9.03 5.58 1.68
N ASN A 63 10.20 5.61 2.30
CA ASN A 63 11.25 4.62 2.05
C ASN A 63 10.78 3.19 2.37
N GLN A 64 10.11 2.99 3.49
CA GLN A 64 9.51 1.69 3.82
C GLN A 64 8.46 1.26 2.79
N ARG A 65 7.67 2.22 2.31
CA ARG A 65 6.66 1.94 1.27
C ARG A 65 7.26 1.51 -0.06
N LEU A 66 8.35 2.13 -0.47
CA LEU A 66 9.08 1.74 -1.69
C LEU A 66 9.66 0.32 -1.56
N GLN A 67 10.24 -0.03 -0.41
CA GLN A 67 10.68 -1.38 -0.13
C GLN A 67 9.52 -2.39 -0.16
N ALA A 68 8.37 -2.03 0.42
CA ALA A 68 7.18 -2.88 0.38
C ALA A 68 6.66 -3.12 -1.05
N ILE A 69 6.82 -2.17 -1.95
CA ILE A 69 6.47 -2.35 -3.38
C ILE A 69 7.40 -3.39 -4.02
N GLN A 70 8.70 -3.34 -3.73
CA GLN A 70 9.66 -4.30 -4.25
C GLN A 70 9.42 -5.70 -3.71
N VAL A 71 9.27 -5.85 -2.40
CA VAL A 71 8.96 -7.14 -1.76
C VAL A 71 7.68 -7.75 -2.35
N ARG A 72 6.66 -6.93 -2.55
CA ARG A 72 5.41 -7.37 -3.18
C ARG A 72 5.63 -7.84 -4.61
N LYS A 73 6.48 -7.14 -5.37
CA LYS A 73 6.82 -7.54 -6.73
C LYS A 73 7.52 -8.90 -6.75
N GLU A 74 8.51 -9.10 -5.90
CA GLU A 74 9.23 -10.37 -5.78
C GLU A 74 8.28 -11.53 -5.46
N LEU A 75 7.33 -11.33 -4.53
CA LEU A 75 6.30 -12.33 -4.23
C LEU A 75 5.41 -12.65 -5.44
N THR A 76 4.99 -11.63 -6.18
CA THR A 76 4.14 -11.85 -7.37
C THR A 76 4.90 -12.47 -8.52
N ASP A 77 6.18 -12.19 -8.67
CA ASP A 77 7.05 -12.81 -9.66
C ASP A 77 7.28 -14.31 -9.30
N GLU A 78 7.44 -14.64 -8.01
CA GLU A 78 7.52 -16.02 -7.53
C GLU A 78 6.20 -16.78 -7.80
N TRP A 79 5.05 -16.18 -7.52
CA TRP A 79 3.75 -16.80 -7.84
C TRP A 79 3.56 -17.03 -9.35
N ASP A 80 4.02 -16.10 -10.17
CA ASP A 80 4.00 -16.25 -11.64
C ASP A 80 4.90 -17.44 -12.07
N ALA A 81 6.09 -17.57 -11.48
CA ALA A 81 7.00 -18.69 -11.71
C ALA A 81 6.41 -20.06 -11.27
N ARG A 82 5.55 -20.05 -10.25
CA ARG A 82 4.83 -21.24 -9.77
C ARG A 82 3.50 -21.50 -10.50
N GLY A 83 3.20 -20.75 -11.55
CA GLY A 83 1.99 -20.94 -12.37
C GLY A 83 0.69 -20.48 -11.72
N VAL A 84 0.75 -19.67 -10.66
CA VAL A 84 -0.44 -19.05 -10.03
C VAL A 84 -1.07 -18.06 -11.00
N GLN A 85 -2.39 -18.14 -11.18
CA GLN A 85 -3.11 -17.28 -12.12
C GLN A 85 -3.32 -15.88 -11.57
N LYS A 86 -2.92 -14.87 -12.35
CA LYS A 86 -3.14 -13.46 -12.01
C LYS A 86 -4.63 -13.15 -11.85
N GLY A 87 -4.94 -12.30 -10.90
CA GLY A 87 -6.31 -11.89 -10.61
C GLY A 87 -6.87 -12.62 -9.40
N VAL A 88 -7.74 -13.60 -9.60
CA VAL A 88 -8.48 -14.25 -8.49
C VAL A 88 -7.56 -15.01 -7.54
N GLU A 89 -6.63 -15.81 -8.07
CA GLU A 89 -5.73 -16.61 -7.22
C GLU A 89 -4.76 -15.71 -6.44
N TYR A 90 -4.22 -14.66 -7.06
CA TYR A 90 -3.41 -13.66 -6.37
C TYR A 90 -4.18 -12.96 -5.23
N ALA A 91 -5.47 -12.68 -5.45
CA ALA A 91 -6.31 -12.08 -4.41
C ALA A 91 -6.52 -13.05 -3.24
N ILE A 92 -6.77 -14.33 -3.53
CA ILE A 92 -6.93 -15.38 -2.51
C ILE A 92 -5.65 -15.53 -1.68
N LEU A 93 -4.49 -15.70 -2.33
CA LEU A 93 -3.21 -15.83 -1.63
C LEU A 93 -2.88 -14.57 -0.80
N THR A 94 -3.18 -13.39 -1.32
CA THR A 94 -3.03 -12.13 -0.57
C THR A 94 -3.91 -12.10 0.67
N ASP A 95 -5.14 -12.58 0.57
CA ASP A 95 -6.07 -12.68 1.71
C ASP A 95 -5.61 -13.72 2.73
N GLU A 96 -5.04 -14.84 2.30
CA GLU A 96 -4.49 -15.85 3.21
C GLU A 96 -3.27 -15.31 3.99
N ILE A 97 -2.36 -14.59 3.33
CA ILE A 97 -1.27 -13.88 4.01
C ILE A 97 -1.85 -12.87 5.00
N SER A 98 -2.80 -12.04 4.57
CA SER A 98 -3.41 -11.01 5.39
C SER A 98 -4.07 -11.60 6.65
N ARG A 99 -4.87 -12.66 6.51
CA ARG A 99 -5.49 -13.36 7.64
C ARG A 99 -4.47 -13.94 8.60
N ALA A 100 -3.41 -14.54 8.08
CA ALA A 100 -2.42 -15.21 8.90
C ALA A 100 -1.62 -14.22 9.77
N TRP A 101 -1.27 -13.03 9.25
CA TRP A 101 -0.51 -12.07 10.04
C TRP A 101 -1.39 -11.07 10.82
N SER A 102 -2.47 -10.57 10.20
CA SER A 102 -3.30 -9.53 10.81
C SER A 102 -4.53 -10.06 11.55
N GLY A 103 -4.94 -11.29 11.26
CA GLY A 103 -6.21 -11.86 11.71
C GLY A 103 -7.42 -11.45 10.87
N MET A 104 -7.21 -10.67 9.79
CA MET A 104 -8.27 -10.10 8.97
C MET A 104 -8.03 -10.34 7.48
N THR A 105 -9.11 -10.48 6.72
CA THR A 105 -9.03 -10.37 5.25
C THR A 105 -8.66 -8.95 4.84
N THR A 106 -8.11 -8.79 3.65
CA THR A 106 -7.83 -7.46 3.06
C THR A 106 -9.06 -6.55 3.10
N ARG A 107 -10.25 -7.10 2.87
CA ARG A 107 -11.52 -6.35 2.93
C ARG A 107 -11.85 -5.87 4.35
N GLN A 108 -11.74 -6.75 5.34
CA GLN A 108 -11.97 -6.40 6.75
C GLN A 108 -10.97 -5.35 7.23
N TYR A 109 -9.71 -5.49 6.83
CA TYR A 109 -8.67 -4.53 7.17
C TYR A 109 -8.94 -3.16 6.52
N LYS A 110 -9.35 -3.11 5.26
CA LYS A 110 -9.80 -1.87 4.62
C LYS A 110 -10.97 -1.22 5.38
N THR A 111 -11.95 -2.02 5.80
CA THR A 111 -13.08 -1.52 6.61
C THR A 111 -12.62 -0.93 7.93
N LEU A 112 -11.70 -1.59 8.64
CA LEU A 112 -11.10 -1.06 9.88
C LEU A 112 -10.42 0.31 9.67
N LYS A 113 -9.73 0.46 8.52
CA LYS A 113 -9.05 1.72 8.13
C LYS A 113 -10.00 2.77 7.53
N GLY A 114 -11.31 2.48 7.40
CA GLY A 114 -12.27 3.39 6.77
C GLY A 114 -12.08 3.58 5.25
N LEU A 115 -11.44 2.60 4.58
CA LEU A 115 -11.08 2.68 3.17
C LEU A 115 -12.15 2.03 2.28
N THR A 116 -12.38 2.63 1.11
CA THR A 116 -13.29 2.11 0.08
C THR A 116 -12.52 1.62 -1.15
N LYS A 117 -11.87 2.52 -1.86
CA LYS A 117 -11.12 2.26 -3.09
C LYS A 117 -9.60 2.39 -2.93
N GLU A 118 -9.19 3.04 -1.88
CA GLU A 118 -7.79 3.36 -1.58
C GLU A 118 -6.95 2.09 -1.41
N ASN A 119 -5.65 2.20 -1.66
CA ASN A 119 -4.72 1.11 -1.43
C ASN A 119 -4.52 0.91 0.08
N LEU A 120 -4.73 -0.32 0.56
CA LEU A 120 -4.57 -0.64 1.98
C LEU A 120 -3.15 -0.34 2.49
N ARG A 121 -2.11 -0.69 1.72
CA ARG A 121 -0.71 -0.50 2.14
C ARG A 121 -0.32 0.97 2.23
N ASP A 122 -0.96 1.85 1.45
CA ASP A 122 -0.75 3.31 1.55
C ASP A 122 -1.37 3.91 2.82
N ASN A 123 -2.18 3.13 3.53
CA ASN A 123 -2.86 3.53 4.77
C ASN A 123 -2.41 2.72 6.00
N MET A 124 -1.35 1.94 5.86
CA MET A 124 -0.70 1.23 6.97
C MET A 124 0.26 2.15 7.72
N THR A 125 0.35 1.98 9.03
CA THR A 125 1.44 2.56 9.83
C THR A 125 2.77 1.94 9.45
N THR A 126 3.89 2.53 9.87
CA THR A 126 5.22 1.98 9.59
C THR A 126 5.35 0.53 10.07
N LEU A 127 4.88 0.24 11.30
CA LEU A 127 5.00 -1.10 11.88
C LEU A 127 4.08 -2.12 11.19
N GLU A 128 2.85 -1.73 10.84
CA GLU A 128 1.95 -2.56 10.04
C GLU A 128 2.56 -2.87 8.67
N LEU A 129 3.21 -1.89 8.04
CA LEU A 129 3.85 -2.05 6.74
C LEU A 129 5.05 -2.99 6.80
N VAL A 130 5.89 -2.87 7.84
CA VAL A 130 7.03 -3.77 8.09
C VAL A 130 6.58 -5.20 8.31
N LEU A 131 5.54 -5.43 9.11
CA LEU A 131 4.98 -6.78 9.34
C LEU A 131 4.35 -7.36 8.08
N ASN A 132 3.67 -6.53 7.27
CA ASN A 132 3.18 -6.98 5.98
C ASN A 132 4.32 -7.36 5.02
N MET A 133 5.41 -6.59 5.00
CA MET A 133 6.61 -6.92 4.23
C MET A 133 7.25 -8.23 4.71
N LEU A 134 7.35 -8.43 6.04
CA LEU A 134 7.86 -9.67 6.62
C LEU A 134 7.03 -10.86 6.17
N ALA A 135 5.69 -10.76 6.22
CA ALA A 135 4.79 -11.82 5.76
C ALA A 135 5.01 -12.16 4.28
N GLU A 136 5.12 -11.14 3.43
CA GLU A 136 5.32 -11.30 1.98
C GLU A 136 6.70 -11.87 1.66
N ALA A 137 7.78 -11.35 2.26
CA ALA A 137 9.15 -11.83 2.07
C ALA A 137 9.32 -13.29 2.55
N THR A 138 8.77 -13.60 3.73
CA THR A 138 8.82 -14.97 4.27
C THR A 138 8.01 -15.95 3.39
N THR A 139 6.87 -15.52 2.86
CA THR A 139 6.10 -16.34 1.90
C THR A 139 6.94 -16.63 0.65
N THR A 140 7.62 -15.61 0.10
CA THR A 140 8.51 -15.76 -1.06
C THR A 140 9.63 -16.76 -0.78
N GLU A 141 10.28 -16.64 0.37
CA GLU A 141 11.39 -17.52 0.74
C GLU A 141 10.93 -18.97 0.95
N ILE A 142 9.81 -19.19 1.66
CA ILE A 142 9.22 -20.52 1.83
C ILE A 142 8.82 -21.11 0.48
N SER A 143 8.25 -20.30 -0.43
CA SER A 143 7.88 -20.74 -1.78
C SER A 143 9.10 -21.22 -2.57
N LYS A 144 10.19 -20.46 -2.56
CA LYS A 144 11.45 -20.86 -3.22
C LYS A 144 12.02 -22.16 -2.69
N GLN A 145 11.89 -22.42 -1.38
CA GLN A 145 12.41 -23.64 -0.76
C GLN A 145 11.51 -24.87 -0.97
N LYS A 146 10.19 -24.66 -0.93
CA LYS A 146 9.21 -25.76 -1.04
C LYS A 146 8.78 -26.09 -2.46
N GLU A 147 8.97 -25.15 -3.37
CA GLU A 147 8.59 -25.25 -4.78
C GLU A 147 7.15 -25.73 -5.00
N PRO A 148 6.13 -25.04 -4.43
CA PRO A 148 4.75 -25.48 -4.52
C PRO A 148 4.29 -25.59 -5.98
N VAL A 149 3.68 -26.73 -6.32
CA VAL A 149 3.23 -27.05 -7.69
C VAL A 149 1.74 -26.80 -7.84
N THR A 150 0.97 -27.02 -6.78
CA THR A 150 -0.48 -26.87 -6.80
C THR A 150 -0.92 -25.56 -6.12
N PHE A 151 -2.11 -25.09 -6.48
CA PHE A 151 -2.68 -23.90 -5.82
C PHE A 151 -2.91 -24.11 -4.31
N SER A 152 -3.28 -25.32 -3.89
CA SER A 152 -3.42 -25.67 -2.46
C SER A 152 -2.10 -25.53 -1.70
N GLU A 153 -0.99 -25.99 -2.27
CA GLU A 153 0.35 -25.82 -1.67
C GLU A 153 0.77 -24.37 -1.60
N ASN A 154 0.41 -23.56 -2.61
CA ASN A 154 0.62 -22.12 -2.57
C ASN A 154 -0.18 -21.44 -1.45
N ILE A 155 -1.42 -21.89 -1.17
CA ILE A 155 -2.22 -21.43 -0.02
C ILE A 155 -1.52 -21.76 1.31
N GLU A 156 -1.03 -22.99 1.47
CA GLU A 156 -0.31 -23.42 2.68
C GLU A 156 0.97 -22.59 2.89
N THR A 157 1.69 -22.32 1.80
CA THR A 157 2.90 -21.49 1.81
C THR A 157 2.56 -20.04 2.21
N ALA A 158 1.50 -19.49 1.66
CA ALA A 158 1.00 -18.15 2.00
C ALA A 158 0.63 -18.04 3.49
N ARG A 159 -0.07 -19.04 4.03
CA ARG A 159 -0.42 -19.11 5.46
C ARG A 159 0.83 -19.24 6.33
N ALA A 160 1.79 -20.05 5.94
CA ALA A 160 3.02 -20.24 6.69
C ALA A 160 3.84 -18.96 6.77
N GLY A 161 4.03 -18.26 5.65
CA GLY A 161 4.72 -16.96 5.62
C GLY A 161 4.00 -15.89 6.42
N GLY A 162 2.68 -15.77 6.27
CA GLY A 162 1.85 -14.86 7.05
C GLY A 162 1.90 -15.16 8.55
N LYS A 163 1.95 -16.44 8.95
CA LYS A 163 2.02 -16.84 10.36
C LYS A 163 3.28 -16.32 11.05
N VAL A 164 4.44 -16.33 10.38
CA VAL A 164 5.69 -15.81 10.94
C VAL A 164 5.53 -14.33 11.37
N ALA A 165 4.96 -13.52 10.48
CA ALA A 165 4.68 -12.12 10.80
C ALA A 165 3.58 -11.95 11.87
N GLY A 166 2.60 -12.85 11.88
CA GLY A 166 1.55 -12.89 12.91
C GLY A 166 2.08 -13.21 14.29
N ASP A 167 3.03 -14.14 14.39
CA ASP A 167 3.70 -14.47 15.65
C ASP A 167 4.60 -13.31 16.11
N ALA A 168 5.32 -12.65 15.19
CA ALA A 168 6.08 -11.42 15.48
C ALA A 168 5.16 -10.29 15.98
N ARG A 169 4.01 -10.07 15.34
CA ARG A 169 3.01 -9.10 15.80
C ARG A 169 2.57 -9.37 17.23
N LYS A 170 2.19 -10.61 17.55
CA LYS A 170 1.75 -10.99 18.90
C LYS A 170 2.85 -10.77 19.94
N ALA A 171 4.10 -11.08 19.59
CA ALA A 171 5.23 -10.85 20.48
C ALA A 171 5.44 -9.35 20.76
N ILE A 172 5.30 -8.50 19.74
CA ILE A 172 5.37 -7.03 19.89
C ILE A 172 4.23 -6.54 20.80
N GLU A 173 2.99 -6.96 20.51
CA GLU A 173 1.81 -6.58 21.30
C GLU A 173 1.93 -7.02 22.76
N ALA A 174 2.48 -8.20 23.03
CA ALA A 174 2.73 -8.69 24.37
C ALA A 174 3.80 -7.88 25.12
N GLN A 175 4.83 -7.38 24.43
CA GLN A 175 5.90 -6.57 25.05
C GLN A 175 5.49 -5.11 25.25
N THR A 176 4.70 -4.56 24.35
CA THR A 176 4.33 -3.14 24.35
C THR A 176 3.02 -2.86 25.07
N GLY A 177 2.16 -3.86 25.21
CA GLY A 177 0.78 -3.71 25.71
C GLY A 177 -0.16 -2.97 24.76
N VAL A 178 0.31 -2.63 23.55
CA VAL A 178 -0.46 -1.82 22.57
C VAL A 178 -0.69 -2.63 21.30
N PRO A 179 -1.93 -2.65 20.75
CA PRO A 179 -2.21 -3.28 19.47
C PRO A 179 -1.39 -2.64 18.34
N VAL A 180 -0.77 -3.47 17.51
CA VAL A 180 -0.05 -3.00 16.32
C VAL A 180 -1.01 -2.49 15.26
N ILE A 181 -2.13 -3.20 15.07
CA ILE A 181 -3.12 -2.86 14.05
C ILE A 181 -4.10 -1.85 14.62
N THR A 182 -4.20 -0.70 13.94
CA THR A 182 -5.05 0.42 14.37
C THR A 182 -5.90 0.92 13.21
N SER A 183 -6.91 1.74 13.52
CA SER A 183 -7.70 2.44 12.49
C SER A 183 -6.96 3.63 11.86
N LYS A 184 -5.89 4.13 12.50
CA LYS A 184 -5.11 5.28 12.03
C LYS A 184 -4.12 4.89 10.94
N ASN A 185 -3.85 5.80 10.01
CA ASN A 185 -2.78 5.66 9.02
C ASN A 185 -1.52 6.44 9.44
N ALA A 186 -0.41 6.23 8.70
CA ALA A 186 0.87 6.89 9.02
C ALA A 186 0.81 8.42 8.88
N ALA A 187 0.06 8.97 7.92
CA ALA A 187 -0.08 10.42 7.75
C ALA A 187 -0.82 11.04 8.94
N GLN A 188 -1.90 10.40 9.44
CA GLN A 188 -2.63 10.86 10.61
C GLN A 188 -1.78 10.79 11.89
N LEU A 189 -0.95 9.76 12.04
CA LEU A 189 -0.03 9.67 13.18
C LEU A 189 1.08 10.73 13.10
N SER A 190 1.62 11.00 11.93
CA SER A 190 2.60 12.07 11.72
C SER A 190 2.03 13.42 12.08
N GLN A 191 0.78 13.72 11.69
CA GLN A 191 0.12 14.99 12.02
C GLN A 191 -0.09 15.13 13.54
N VAL A 192 -0.55 14.08 14.23
CA VAL A 192 -0.71 14.10 15.68
C VAL A 192 0.62 14.41 16.39
N VAL A 193 1.74 13.83 15.91
CA VAL A 193 3.05 14.12 16.49
C VAL A 193 3.48 15.56 16.26
N VAL A 194 3.24 16.10 15.06
CA VAL A 194 3.53 17.51 14.74
C VAL A 194 2.68 18.43 15.61
N ASP A 195 1.38 18.17 15.72
CA ASP A 195 0.45 18.97 16.54
C ASP A 195 0.85 18.95 18.04
N MET A 196 1.34 17.81 18.55
CA MET A 196 1.88 17.72 19.90
C MET A 196 3.16 18.53 20.10
N ILE A 197 4.08 18.51 19.13
CA ILE A 197 5.34 19.25 19.18
C ILE A 197 5.07 20.76 19.09
N GLU A 198 4.10 21.16 18.26
CA GLU A 198 3.71 22.56 18.08
C GLU A 198 2.81 23.10 19.21
N GLY A 199 2.44 22.25 20.18
CA GLY A 199 1.57 22.63 21.31
C GLY A 199 0.12 22.87 20.94
N ASN A 200 -0.32 22.43 19.77
CA ASN A 200 -1.67 22.63 19.25
C ASN A 200 -2.68 21.59 19.76
N VAL A 201 -2.24 20.57 20.50
CA VAL A 201 -3.11 19.54 21.10
C VAL A 201 -3.22 19.80 22.58
N ALA A 202 -4.40 20.23 23.04
CA ALA A 202 -4.72 20.20 24.47
C ALA A 202 -4.66 18.76 24.99
N PRO A 203 -4.10 18.51 26.18
CA PRO A 203 -4.11 17.17 26.74
C PRO A 203 -5.56 16.73 26.89
N SER A 204 -5.90 15.56 26.34
CA SER A 204 -7.19 14.93 26.54
C SER A 204 -7.39 14.76 28.05
N GLY A 205 -8.30 15.52 28.62
CA GLY A 205 -8.64 15.45 30.03
C GLY A 205 -9.05 14.02 30.37
N GLU A 206 -8.36 13.41 31.31
CA GLU A 206 -8.86 12.27 32.03
C GLU A 206 -10.15 12.73 32.73
N ASP A 207 -11.21 12.01 32.47
CA ASP A 207 -12.48 12.16 33.16
C ASP A 207 -12.25 11.93 34.66
N ALA A 208 -12.21 13.02 35.39
CA ALA A 208 -12.36 12.99 36.85
C ALA A 208 -13.84 12.77 37.11
N ASP A 209 -14.24 11.53 37.28
CA ASP A 209 -15.52 11.16 37.85
C ASP A 209 -15.38 11.22 39.38
N SER A 210 -16.19 12.09 39.96
CA SER A 210 -16.42 12.19 41.43
C SER A 210 -17.80 11.70 41.72
#